data_6bb53f63656b2fc24c589af6597ec17b
#
_entry.id   6bb53f63656b2fc24c589af6597ec17b
#
_cell.length_a   1.000
_cell.length_b   1.000
_cell.length_c   1.000
_cell.angle_alpha   90.00
_cell.angle_beta   90.00
_cell.angle_gamma   90.00
#
_symmetry.space_group_name_H-M   'P 1'
#
loop_
_entity.id
_entity.type
_entity.pdbx_description
1 polymer ?
#
loop_
_entity_poly.entity_id
_entity_poly.type
_entity_poly.pdbx_seq_one_letter_code
_entity_poly.pdbx_strand_id
1 'polypeptide(L)'
;MNKAEFVVAIAPYSNTIMLENADVILPSAGFGETSGTFVNAEGSWQSFRAAAKAFGDSRPAWKILRVLGNTLGVQGFDYVSSADVKNELKIACDAADDVSNKLDISGVYQKPETVGDNRLQRIGEVSMYAGDSLVRRASALQQSLPDQDKLFLNSVELGKLGVQLDADTTTEVQVTVQQDGNSTAMEVALDDSIPNGCALIYSGIQTSALLGSAFGTIELTV
;
A
#
# COMPACT_ATOMS: atom_id res chain seq x y z
N MET A 1 9.30 -12.39 2.81
CA MET A 1 10.75 -12.29 2.87
C MET A 1 11.40 -13.51 3.51
N ASN A 2 10.90 -14.08 4.59
CA ASN A 2 11.52 -15.22 5.32
C ASN A 2 11.75 -16.54 4.54
N LYS A 3 11.38 -16.62 3.27
CA LYS A 3 11.62 -17.81 2.41
C LYS A 3 12.75 -17.61 1.40
N ALA A 4 13.33 -16.41 1.31
CA ALA A 4 14.45 -16.11 0.43
C ALA A 4 15.77 -16.33 1.19
N GLU A 5 16.75 -16.93 0.52
CA GLU A 5 18.09 -17.15 1.07
C GLU A 5 18.90 -15.86 1.15
N PHE A 6 18.60 -14.88 0.29
CA PHE A 6 19.26 -13.58 0.25
C PHE A 6 18.31 -12.52 -0.28
N VAL A 7 18.21 -11.39 0.42
CA VAL A 7 17.29 -10.30 0.13
C VAL A 7 18.07 -9.00 -0.14
N VAL A 8 17.92 -8.46 -1.34
CA VAL A 8 18.41 -7.13 -1.69
C VAL A 8 17.24 -6.17 -1.83
N ALA A 9 17.23 -5.11 -1.05
CA ALA A 9 16.23 -4.05 -1.14
C ALA A 9 16.81 -2.84 -1.87
N ILE A 10 16.09 -2.34 -2.88
CA ILE A 10 16.41 -1.09 -3.57
C ILE A 10 15.31 -0.09 -3.25
N ALA A 11 15.58 0.91 -2.46
CA ALA A 11 14.54 1.83 -1.98
C ALA A 11 15.11 3.22 -1.65
N PRO A 12 14.31 4.30 -1.83
CA PRO A 12 14.70 5.66 -1.42
C PRO A 12 14.55 5.89 0.09
N TYR A 13 13.80 5.04 0.78
CA TYR A 13 13.53 5.13 2.21
C TYR A 13 13.62 3.74 2.84
N SER A 14 14.17 3.65 4.03
CA SER A 14 14.15 2.43 4.83
C SER A 14 12.95 2.42 5.79
N ASN A 15 12.56 1.24 6.21
CA ASN A 15 11.61 1.00 7.30
C ASN A 15 12.08 -0.18 8.14
N THR A 16 11.49 -0.38 9.31
CA THR A 16 11.88 -1.43 10.26
C THR A 16 11.86 -2.83 9.62
N ILE A 17 10.83 -3.16 8.86
CA ILE A 17 10.71 -4.48 8.21
C ILE A 17 11.86 -4.71 7.21
N MET A 18 12.22 -3.68 6.45
CA MET A 18 13.34 -3.75 5.51
C MET A 18 14.67 -3.91 6.23
N LEU A 19 14.90 -3.17 7.32
CA LEU A 19 16.12 -3.25 8.13
C LEU A 19 16.29 -4.62 8.80
N GLU A 20 15.18 -5.26 9.18
CA GLU A 20 15.20 -6.57 9.84
C GLU A 20 15.33 -7.76 8.87
N ASN A 21 14.92 -7.59 7.61
CA ASN A 21 14.80 -8.71 6.67
C ASN A 21 15.68 -8.61 5.42
N ALA A 22 16.30 -7.48 5.14
CA ALA A 22 17.18 -7.34 3.99
C ALA A 22 18.63 -7.54 4.38
N ASP A 23 19.33 -8.39 3.61
CA ASP A 23 20.78 -8.60 3.76
C ASP A 23 21.57 -7.41 3.23
N VAL A 24 21.05 -6.75 2.19
CA VAL A 24 21.64 -5.56 1.58
C VAL A 24 20.56 -4.55 1.24
N ILE A 25 20.79 -3.27 1.57
CA ILE A 25 19.95 -2.15 1.18
C ILE A 25 20.77 -1.22 0.28
N LEU A 26 20.32 -1.06 -0.97
CA LEU A 26 20.92 -0.15 -1.94
C LEU A 26 20.06 1.12 -2.02
N PRO A 27 20.62 2.30 -1.66
CA PRO A 27 19.84 3.54 -1.63
C PRO A 27 19.51 4.01 -3.04
N SER A 28 18.22 4.03 -3.39
CA SER A 28 17.77 4.62 -4.65
C SER A 28 17.43 6.10 -4.50
N ALA A 29 17.59 6.84 -5.57
CA ALA A 29 17.17 8.24 -5.65
C ALA A 29 15.66 8.37 -5.52
N GLY A 30 15.19 9.44 -4.89
CA GLY A 30 13.78 9.79 -4.79
C GLY A 30 13.18 10.19 -6.15
N PHE A 31 11.85 10.33 -6.19
CA PHE A 31 11.14 10.63 -7.45
C PHE A 31 11.63 11.89 -8.14
N GLY A 32 11.85 12.98 -7.42
CA GLY A 32 12.37 14.24 -7.97
C GLY A 32 13.85 14.22 -8.37
N GLU A 33 14.58 13.17 -8.02
CA GLU A 33 16.03 13.01 -8.22
C GLU A 33 16.38 12.01 -9.34
N THR A 34 15.37 11.44 -9.99
CA THR A 34 15.54 10.47 -11.07
C THR A 34 14.91 10.94 -12.36
N SER A 35 15.38 10.40 -13.48
CA SER A 35 14.73 10.52 -14.78
C SER A 35 14.11 9.19 -15.17
N GLY A 36 13.03 9.23 -15.93
CA GLY A 36 12.33 8.04 -16.34
C GLY A 36 11.23 8.31 -17.35
N THR A 37 10.37 7.33 -17.54
CA THR A 37 9.21 7.41 -18.43
C THR A 37 8.05 6.70 -17.80
N PHE A 38 6.88 7.32 -17.79
CA PHE A 38 5.61 6.67 -17.47
C PHE A 38 4.78 6.48 -18.72
N VAL A 39 3.97 5.43 -18.72
CA VAL A 39 2.97 5.17 -19.75
C VAL A 39 1.61 5.34 -19.10
N ASN A 40 0.77 6.21 -19.65
CA ASN A 40 -0.59 6.42 -19.13
C ASN A 40 -1.56 5.35 -19.63
N ALA A 41 -2.81 5.42 -19.19
CA ALA A 41 -3.85 4.45 -19.57
C ALA A 41 -4.19 4.48 -21.09
N GLU A 42 -3.83 5.54 -21.80
CA GLU A 42 -3.99 5.65 -23.24
C GLU A 42 -2.80 5.09 -24.04
N GLY A 43 -1.76 4.57 -23.34
CA GLY A 43 -0.53 4.08 -23.97
C GLY A 43 0.47 5.17 -24.36
N SER A 44 0.25 6.42 -23.93
CA SER A 44 1.17 7.54 -24.24
C SER A 44 2.40 7.49 -23.35
N TRP A 45 3.58 7.47 -23.96
CA TRP A 45 4.89 7.43 -23.30
C TRP A 45 5.37 8.83 -22.94
N GLN A 46 5.41 9.15 -21.66
CA GLN A 46 5.75 10.46 -21.13
C GLN A 46 7.06 10.41 -20.35
N SER A 47 8.10 11.03 -20.87
CA SER A 47 9.43 11.07 -20.23
C SER A 47 9.58 12.31 -19.36
N PHE A 48 10.27 12.16 -18.24
CA PHE A 48 10.58 13.24 -17.30
C PHE A 48 12.07 13.24 -16.95
N ARG A 49 12.54 14.36 -16.44
CA ARG A 49 13.92 14.55 -16.00
C ARG A 49 13.98 14.83 -14.51
N ALA A 50 15.10 14.47 -13.88
CA ALA A 50 15.36 14.83 -12.50
C ALA A 50 15.32 16.35 -12.32
N ALA A 51 14.63 16.81 -11.28
CA ALA A 51 14.58 18.22 -10.86
C ALA A 51 15.75 18.56 -9.92
N ALA A 52 16.30 17.56 -9.21
CA ALA A 52 17.42 17.72 -8.28
C ALA A 52 18.45 16.60 -8.46
N LYS A 53 19.63 16.80 -7.90
CA LYS A 53 20.63 15.74 -7.79
C LYS A 53 20.22 14.76 -6.69
N ALA A 54 20.56 13.48 -6.90
CA ALA A 54 20.36 12.44 -5.91
C ALA A 54 21.13 12.78 -4.61
N PHE A 55 20.45 12.58 -3.49
CA PHE A 55 20.99 12.88 -2.17
C PHE A 55 22.05 11.86 -1.72
N GLY A 56 23.17 12.33 -1.23
CA GLY A 56 24.26 11.47 -0.69
C GLY A 56 24.74 10.43 -1.70
N ASP A 57 24.78 9.18 -1.26
CA ASP A 57 25.21 8.04 -2.10
C ASP A 57 24.07 7.39 -2.89
N SER A 58 22.84 7.92 -2.81
CA SER A 58 21.73 7.39 -3.58
C SER A 58 21.93 7.55 -5.09
N ARG A 59 21.38 6.61 -5.85
CA ARG A 59 21.47 6.60 -7.32
C ARG A 59 20.11 6.24 -7.91
N PRO A 60 19.76 6.75 -9.11
CA PRO A 60 18.56 6.27 -9.81
C PRO A 60 18.54 4.75 -9.90
N ALA A 61 17.39 4.12 -9.58
CA ALA A 61 17.28 2.67 -9.48
C ALA A 61 17.73 1.94 -10.74
N TRP A 62 17.45 2.50 -11.94
CA TRP A 62 17.92 1.93 -13.20
C TRP A 62 19.46 1.87 -13.32
N LYS A 63 20.18 2.84 -12.71
CA LYS A 63 21.65 2.82 -12.66
C LYS A 63 22.18 1.75 -11.70
N ILE A 64 21.51 1.57 -10.58
CA ILE A 64 21.83 0.50 -9.63
C ILE A 64 21.67 -0.86 -10.33
N LEU A 65 20.53 -1.10 -10.97
CA LEU A 65 20.26 -2.34 -11.71
C LEU A 65 21.23 -2.56 -12.85
N ARG A 66 21.59 -1.51 -13.59
CA ARG A 66 22.62 -1.59 -14.65
C ARG A 66 23.97 -2.07 -14.10
N VAL A 67 24.44 -1.45 -13.03
CA VAL A 67 25.73 -1.84 -12.42
C VAL A 67 25.66 -3.26 -11.86
N LEU A 68 24.56 -3.61 -11.23
CA LEU A 68 24.34 -4.97 -10.72
C LEU A 68 24.37 -6.01 -11.85
N GLY A 69 23.65 -5.75 -12.95
CA GLY A 69 23.64 -6.64 -14.13
C GLY A 69 25.04 -6.84 -14.72
N ASN A 70 25.78 -5.75 -14.88
CA ASN A 70 27.18 -5.85 -15.37
C ASN A 70 28.08 -6.59 -14.39
N THR A 71 27.94 -6.37 -13.09
CA THR A 71 28.73 -7.06 -12.06
C THR A 71 28.45 -8.57 -12.05
N LEU A 72 27.19 -8.96 -12.30
CA LEU A 72 26.78 -10.36 -12.42
C LEU A 72 27.08 -10.99 -13.79
N GLY A 73 27.68 -10.25 -14.71
CA GLY A 73 28.00 -10.73 -16.08
C GLY A 73 26.77 -10.96 -16.96
N VAL A 74 25.63 -10.34 -16.62
CA VAL A 74 24.41 -10.42 -17.43
C VAL A 74 24.55 -9.49 -18.64
N GLN A 75 24.28 -9.99 -19.84
CA GLN A 75 24.34 -9.19 -21.07
C GLN A 75 23.16 -8.24 -21.20
N GLY A 76 23.35 -7.14 -21.93
CA GLY A 76 22.27 -6.18 -22.23
C GLY A 76 22.09 -5.06 -21.18
N PHE A 77 23.06 -4.84 -20.30
CA PHE A 77 23.02 -3.79 -19.28
C PHE A 77 23.94 -2.58 -19.57
N ASP A 78 24.32 -2.35 -20.84
CA ASP A 78 25.25 -1.29 -21.23
C ASP A 78 24.57 0.07 -21.49
N TYR A 79 23.49 0.36 -20.76
CA TYR A 79 22.76 1.62 -20.90
C TYR A 79 23.55 2.83 -20.40
N VAL A 80 23.53 3.91 -21.16
CA VAL A 80 24.15 5.20 -20.80
C VAL A 80 23.10 6.13 -20.17
N SER A 81 21.85 6.02 -20.60
CA SER A 81 20.73 6.89 -20.17
C SER A 81 19.45 6.10 -19.94
N SER A 82 18.51 6.72 -19.21
CA SER A 82 17.14 6.18 -19.08
C SER A 82 16.38 6.17 -20.41
N ALA A 83 16.83 6.96 -21.39
CA ALA A 83 16.26 6.95 -22.72
C ALA A 83 16.62 5.66 -23.50
N ASP A 84 17.80 5.09 -23.26
CA ASP A 84 18.22 3.83 -23.89
C ASP A 84 17.34 2.69 -23.38
N VAL A 85 17.13 2.62 -22.06
CA VAL A 85 16.21 1.65 -21.43
C VAL A 85 14.80 1.79 -22.01
N LYS A 86 14.29 3.03 -22.11
CA LYS A 86 12.98 3.29 -22.73
C LYS A 86 12.90 2.79 -24.15
N ASN A 87 13.92 3.08 -24.97
CA ASN A 87 13.92 2.73 -26.40
C ASN A 87 13.90 1.21 -26.59
N GLU A 88 14.69 0.47 -25.81
CA GLU A 88 14.70 -0.99 -25.87
C GLU A 88 13.34 -1.57 -25.43
N LEU A 89 12.80 -1.08 -24.30
CA LEU A 89 11.49 -1.53 -23.83
C LEU A 89 10.39 -1.21 -24.86
N LYS A 90 10.45 -0.03 -25.50
CA LYS A 90 9.47 0.35 -26.51
C LYS A 90 9.52 -0.60 -27.72
N ILE A 91 10.72 -0.94 -28.20
CA ILE A 91 10.89 -1.90 -29.28
C ILE A 91 10.30 -3.26 -28.89
N ALA A 92 10.56 -3.73 -27.68
CA ALA A 92 10.03 -5.00 -27.19
C ALA A 92 8.49 -4.97 -27.07
N CYS A 93 7.92 -3.86 -26.61
CA CYS A 93 6.46 -3.68 -26.53
C CYS A 93 5.81 -3.60 -27.92
N ASP A 94 6.44 -2.88 -28.87
CA ASP A 94 5.93 -2.73 -30.24
C ASP A 94 6.01 -4.08 -31.02
N ALA A 95 6.94 -4.96 -30.67
CA ALA A 95 7.09 -6.29 -31.23
C ALA A 95 6.21 -7.35 -30.56
N ALA A 96 5.62 -7.06 -29.42
CA ALA A 96 4.70 -7.96 -28.75
C ALA A 96 3.36 -7.96 -29.50
N ASP A 97 3.13 -9.01 -30.30
CA ASP A 97 1.83 -9.25 -30.91
C ASP A 97 0.79 -9.51 -29.79
N ASP A 98 -0.30 -8.75 -29.86
CA ASP A 98 -1.52 -9.00 -29.09
C ASP A 98 -1.53 -8.58 -27.63
N VAL A 99 -1.38 -7.29 -27.37
CA VAL A 99 -1.95 -6.71 -26.14
C VAL A 99 -3.46 -6.57 -26.39
N SER A 100 -4.16 -7.67 -26.17
CA SER A 100 -5.63 -7.67 -26.28
C SER A 100 -6.23 -6.79 -25.20
N ASN A 101 -6.99 -5.76 -25.59
CA ASN A 101 -7.83 -4.99 -24.67
C ASN A 101 -9.08 -5.78 -24.21
N LYS A 102 -9.19 -7.06 -24.57
CA LYS A 102 -10.25 -7.94 -24.13
C LYS A 102 -9.86 -8.58 -22.81
N LEU A 103 -10.40 -8.04 -21.73
CA LEU A 103 -10.32 -8.66 -20.43
C LEU A 103 -11.39 -9.75 -20.32
N ASP A 104 -11.00 -11.01 -20.17
CA ASP A 104 -11.92 -12.07 -19.78
C ASP A 104 -12.16 -11.99 -18.27
N ILE A 105 -13.29 -11.43 -17.88
CA ILE A 105 -13.72 -11.28 -16.48
C ILE A 105 -14.66 -12.41 -16.05
N SER A 106 -14.91 -13.42 -16.87
CA SER A 106 -15.88 -14.49 -16.60
C SER A 106 -15.59 -15.31 -15.35
N GLY A 107 -14.34 -15.33 -14.88
CA GLY A 107 -13.91 -16.01 -13.65
C GLY A 107 -13.63 -15.10 -12.46
N VAL A 108 -13.73 -13.78 -12.64
CA VAL A 108 -13.26 -12.80 -11.63
C VAL A 108 -14.40 -12.30 -10.75
N TYR A 109 -15.64 -12.32 -11.22
CA TYR A 109 -16.77 -11.86 -10.43
C TYR A 109 -17.26 -12.97 -9.49
N GLN A 110 -16.91 -12.84 -8.22
CA GLN A 110 -17.57 -13.58 -7.14
C GLN A 110 -18.65 -12.68 -6.55
N LYS A 111 -19.88 -13.20 -6.52
CA LYS A 111 -20.97 -12.48 -5.84
C LYS A 111 -20.56 -12.33 -4.36
N PRO A 112 -20.63 -11.11 -3.79
CA PRO A 112 -20.36 -10.92 -2.37
C PRO A 112 -21.26 -11.86 -1.54
N GLU A 113 -20.70 -12.55 -0.58
CA GLU A 113 -21.48 -13.32 0.36
C GLU A 113 -22.34 -12.37 1.21
N THR A 114 -23.58 -12.76 1.45
CA THR A 114 -24.43 -12.05 2.40
C THR A 114 -23.84 -12.19 3.80
N VAL A 115 -23.56 -11.07 4.43
CA VAL A 115 -23.04 -11.05 5.80
C VAL A 115 -24.13 -11.59 6.73
N GLY A 116 -23.82 -12.62 7.54
CA GLY A 116 -24.73 -13.15 8.57
C GLY A 116 -24.89 -12.18 9.74
N ASP A 117 -25.92 -12.40 10.57
CA ASP A 117 -26.40 -11.45 11.60
C ASP A 117 -25.37 -10.96 12.63
N ASN A 118 -24.26 -11.67 12.82
CA ASN A 118 -23.22 -11.30 13.81
C ASN A 118 -21.91 -10.80 13.18
N ARG A 119 -21.84 -10.64 11.85
CA ARG A 119 -20.66 -10.16 11.15
C ARG A 119 -20.91 -8.80 10.53
N LEU A 120 -19.90 -7.96 10.59
CA LEU A 120 -19.92 -6.66 9.96
C LEU A 120 -19.11 -6.68 8.66
N GLN A 121 -19.53 -5.88 7.69
CA GLN A 121 -18.75 -5.62 6.49
C GLN A 121 -17.66 -4.59 6.83
N ARG A 122 -16.40 -4.97 6.67
CA ARG A 122 -15.29 -4.02 6.79
C ARG A 122 -15.28 -3.08 5.60
N ILE A 123 -15.17 -1.79 5.89
CA ILE A 123 -14.82 -0.73 4.94
C ILE A 123 -13.34 -0.42 5.17
N GLY A 124 -12.47 -0.94 4.30
CA GLY A 124 -11.01 -0.82 4.45
C GLY A 124 -10.43 0.26 3.55
N GLU A 125 -10.92 1.48 3.69
CA GLU A 125 -10.45 2.61 2.91
C GLU A 125 -9.00 2.96 3.25
N VAL A 126 -8.21 3.38 2.25
CA VAL A 126 -6.87 3.94 2.46
C VAL A 126 -7.01 5.42 2.71
N SER A 127 -6.51 5.89 3.84
CA SER A 127 -6.61 7.30 4.17
C SER A 127 -5.87 8.19 3.16
N MET A 128 -6.33 9.43 3.01
CA MET A 128 -5.84 10.39 2.03
C MET A 128 -4.31 10.56 2.05
N TYR A 129 -3.69 10.53 3.23
CA TYR A 129 -2.25 10.75 3.37
C TYR A 129 -1.47 9.44 3.64
N ALA A 130 -2.09 8.27 3.44
CA ALA A 130 -1.42 6.97 3.58
C ALA A 130 -0.98 6.34 2.26
N GLY A 131 -1.50 6.80 1.12
CA GLY A 131 -1.26 6.19 -0.19
C GLY A 131 0.12 6.46 -0.80
N ASP A 132 0.72 7.62 -0.53
CA ASP A 132 1.98 8.05 -1.12
C ASP A 132 3.14 8.00 -0.11
N SER A 133 4.31 7.56 -0.56
CA SER A 133 5.48 7.37 0.30
C SER A 133 6.07 8.68 0.83
N LEU A 134 5.94 9.79 0.11
CA LEU A 134 6.37 11.13 0.56
C LEU A 134 5.37 11.68 1.58
N VAL A 135 4.09 11.60 1.25
CA VAL A 135 3.01 12.15 2.08
C VAL A 135 2.92 11.42 3.42
N ARG A 136 3.09 10.09 3.44
CA ARG A 136 3.17 9.30 4.69
C ARG A 136 4.28 9.74 5.64
N ARG A 137 5.34 10.36 5.13
CA ARG A 137 6.48 10.85 5.91
C ARG A 137 6.40 12.34 6.25
N ALA A 138 5.39 13.02 5.75
CA ALA A 138 5.14 14.42 6.05
C ALA A 138 4.41 14.54 7.40
N SER A 139 5.15 14.69 8.50
CA SER A 139 4.61 14.71 9.86
C SER A 139 3.49 15.73 10.05
N ALA A 140 3.61 16.92 9.44
CA ALA A 140 2.57 17.95 9.51
C ALA A 140 1.24 17.51 8.86
N LEU A 141 1.28 16.74 7.77
CA LEU A 141 0.08 16.18 7.15
C LEU A 141 -0.53 15.06 7.99
N GLN A 142 0.33 14.17 8.52
CA GLN A 142 -0.16 13.08 9.38
C GLN A 142 -0.85 13.62 10.64
N GLN A 143 -0.31 14.65 11.24
CA GLN A 143 -0.91 15.30 12.43
C GLN A 143 -2.22 16.05 12.15
N SER A 144 -2.52 16.37 10.89
CA SER A 144 -3.78 17.04 10.51
C SER A 144 -4.96 16.10 10.40
N LEU A 145 -4.73 14.80 10.38
CA LEU A 145 -5.78 13.78 10.32
C LEU A 145 -6.22 13.38 11.73
N PRO A 146 -7.51 13.02 11.92
CA PRO A 146 -7.93 12.33 13.13
C PRO A 146 -7.17 11.00 13.28
N ASP A 147 -7.13 10.50 14.51
CA ASP A 147 -6.51 9.21 14.79
C ASP A 147 -7.16 8.10 13.95
N GLN A 148 -6.38 7.47 13.10
CA GLN A 148 -6.85 6.45 12.15
C GLN A 148 -6.61 5.03 12.64
N ASP A 149 -5.92 4.87 13.76
CA ASP A 149 -5.65 3.56 14.37
C ASP A 149 -6.86 3.03 15.17
N LYS A 150 -8.07 3.48 14.83
CA LYS A 150 -9.33 3.13 15.50
C LYS A 150 -10.27 2.33 14.61
N LEU A 151 -11.15 1.60 15.27
CA LEU A 151 -12.34 0.99 14.69
C LEU A 151 -13.51 1.98 14.79
N PHE A 152 -14.04 2.41 13.67
CA PHE A 152 -15.19 3.33 13.64
C PHE A 152 -16.48 2.54 13.43
N LEU A 153 -17.45 2.79 14.31
CA LEU A 153 -18.79 2.19 14.29
C LEU A 153 -19.86 3.26 14.50
N ASN A 154 -21.03 3.02 13.95
CA ASN A 154 -22.19 3.84 14.26
C ASN A 154 -22.80 3.47 15.63
N SER A 155 -23.69 4.32 16.13
CA SER A 155 -24.37 4.14 17.43
C SER A 155 -25.17 2.84 17.52
N VAL A 156 -25.74 2.35 16.41
CA VAL A 156 -26.52 1.10 16.38
C VAL A 156 -25.62 -0.11 16.60
N GLU A 157 -24.48 -0.17 15.91
CA GLU A 157 -23.53 -1.28 16.04
C GLU A 157 -22.82 -1.27 17.40
N LEU A 158 -22.51 -0.08 17.93
CA LEU A 158 -22.02 0.07 19.31
C LEU A 158 -23.03 -0.46 20.34
N GLY A 159 -24.31 -0.13 20.16
CA GLY A 159 -25.38 -0.62 21.04
C GLY A 159 -25.50 -2.15 21.03
N LYS A 160 -25.30 -2.80 19.88
CA LYS A 160 -25.29 -4.29 19.78
C LYS A 160 -24.12 -4.91 20.55
N LEU A 161 -22.97 -4.23 20.62
CA LEU A 161 -21.81 -4.65 21.40
C LEU A 161 -21.94 -4.34 22.89
N GLY A 162 -23.00 -3.64 23.32
CA GLY A 162 -23.16 -3.18 24.69
C GLY A 162 -22.25 -2.03 25.08
N VAL A 163 -21.64 -1.37 24.11
CA VAL A 163 -20.72 -0.23 24.28
C VAL A 163 -21.51 1.07 24.16
N GLN A 164 -21.38 1.95 25.16
CA GLN A 164 -21.91 3.30 25.10
C GLN A 164 -20.73 4.29 25.04
N LEU A 165 -20.61 5.00 23.95
CA LEU A 165 -19.66 6.09 23.77
C LEU A 165 -20.49 7.37 23.58
N ASP A 166 -20.33 8.33 24.47
CA ASP A 166 -20.82 9.68 24.27
C ASP A 166 -19.69 10.53 23.67
N ALA A 167 -20.03 11.54 22.88
CA ALA A 167 -19.08 12.42 22.21
C ALA A 167 -18.07 13.10 23.16
N ASP A 168 -18.41 13.21 24.44
CA ASP A 168 -17.58 13.79 25.51
C ASP A 168 -16.89 12.75 26.40
N THR A 169 -17.05 11.43 26.10
CA THR A 169 -16.52 10.38 26.96
C THR A 169 -15.05 10.12 26.61
N THR A 170 -14.17 10.32 27.59
CA THR A 170 -12.72 9.99 27.49
C THR A 170 -12.43 8.51 27.74
N THR A 171 -13.43 7.64 27.79
CA THR A 171 -13.25 6.22 28.08
C THR A 171 -12.84 5.50 26.80
N GLU A 172 -11.59 5.07 26.73
CA GLU A 172 -11.08 4.21 25.66
C GLU A 172 -11.65 2.80 25.82
N VAL A 173 -12.49 2.38 24.87
CA VAL A 173 -13.02 1.02 24.80
C VAL A 173 -12.24 0.24 23.77
N GLN A 174 -11.64 -0.88 24.18
CA GLN A 174 -10.93 -1.80 23.30
C GLN A 174 -11.85 -2.94 22.86
N VAL A 175 -11.83 -3.23 21.57
CA VAL A 175 -12.57 -4.33 20.95
C VAL A 175 -11.62 -5.18 20.15
N THR A 176 -11.76 -6.50 20.25
CA THR A 176 -11.01 -7.44 19.41
C THR A 176 -11.71 -7.60 18.07
N VAL A 177 -11.02 -7.26 17.00
CA VAL A 177 -11.44 -7.45 15.61
C VAL A 177 -10.87 -8.76 15.11
N GLN A 178 -11.70 -9.63 14.57
CA GLN A 178 -11.29 -10.91 13.97
C GLN A 178 -11.62 -10.93 12.47
N GLN A 179 -10.66 -11.33 11.65
CA GLN A 179 -10.83 -11.48 10.20
C GLN A 179 -9.87 -12.54 9.65
N ASP A 180 -10.38 -13.47 8.85
CA ASP A 180 -9.59 -14.49 8.13
C ASP A 180 -8.61 -15.28 9.04
N GLY A 181 -9.03 -15.57 10.27
CA GLY A 181 -8.24 -16.30 11.26
C GLY A 181 -7.19 -15.46 12.00
N ASN A 182 -7.10 -14.17 11.72
CA ASN A 182 -6.26 -13.22 12.45
C ASN A 182 -7.11 -12.36 13.38
N SER A 183 -6.48 -11.79 14.40
CA SER A 183 -7.13 -10.87 15.34
C SER A 183 -6.22 -9.74 15.74
N THR A 184 -6.82 -8.59 16.03
CA THR A 184 -6.14 -7.42 16.57
C THR A 184 -7.07 -6.66 17.52
N ALA A 185 -6.52 -6.06 18.58
CA ALA A 185 -7.27 -5.18 19.46
C ALA A 185 -7.24 -3.75 18.90
N MET A 186 -8.38 -3.09 18.86
CA MET A 186 -8.52 -1.72 18.38
C MET A 186 -9.40 -0.91 19.34
N GLU A 187 -9.04 0.34 19.53
CA GLU A 187 -9.90 1.32 20.20
C GLU A 187 -11.09 1.65 19.31
N VAL A 188 -12.27 1.78 19.92
CA VAL A 188 -13.51 2.08 19.20
C VAL A 188 -13.79 3.58 19.21
N ALA A 189 -14.24 4.09 18.08
CA ALA A 189 -14.70 5.47 17.92
C ALA A 189 -16.12 5.49 17.32
N LEU A 190 -16.94 6.43 17.75
CA LEU A 190 -18.27 6.66 17.20
C LEU A 190 -18.18 7.46 15.89
N ASP A 191 -18.83 6.95 14.85
CA ASP A 191 -19.06 7.67 13.60
C ASP A 191 -20.39 7.24 12.97
N ASP A 192 -21.43 8.04 13.18
CA ASP A 192 -22.78 7.76 12.66
C ASP A 192 -22.91 7.89 11.14
N SER A 193 -21.87 8.30 10.43
CA SER A 193 -21.82 8.24 8.97
C SER A 193 -21.62 6.83 8.42
N ILE A 194 -21.15 5.89 9.25
CA ILE A 194 -20.94 4.49 8.87
C ILE A 194 -22.30 3.78 8.72
N PRO A 195 -22.58 3.11 7.60
CA PRO A 195 -23.82 2.37 7.41
C PRO A 195 -24.01 1.23 8.42
N ASN A 196 -25.25 0.90 8.74
CA ASN A 196 -25.58 -0.27 9.56
C ASN A 196 -25.03 -1.56 8.94
N GLY A 197 -24.52 -2.46 9.76
CA GLY A 197 -23.85 -3.69 9.32
C GLY A 197 -22.44 -3.49 8.78
N CYS A 198 -21.88 -2.30 8.94
CA CYS A 198 -20.52 -1.96 8.49
C CYS A 198 -19.65 -1.46 9.64
N ALA A 199 -18.34 -1.58 9.44
CA ALA A 199 -17.31 -1.02 10.31
C ALA A 199 -16.18 -0.44 9.45
N LEU A 200 -15.74 0.78 9.74
CA LEU A 200 -14.61 1.39 9.06
C LEU A 200 -13.32 1.08 9.84
N ILE A 201 -12.38 0.44 9.15
CA ILE A 201 -11.00 0.23 9.63
C ILE A 201 -10.07 0.61 8.49
N TYR A 202 -9.34 1.69 8.64
CA TYR A 202 -8.42 2.14 7.62
C TYR A 202 -7.39 1.07 7.25
N SER A 203 -7.12 0.94 5.96
CA SER A 203 -6.07 0.06 5.43
C SER A 203 -4.73 0.80 5.33
N GLY A 204 -3.63 0.02 5.37
CA GLY A 204 -2.28 0.59 5.26
C GLY A 204 -1.73 1.18 6.55
N ILE A 205 -2.38 0.93 7.68
CA ILE A 205 -1.92 1.28 9.03
C ILE A 205 -1.43 0.02 9.77
N GLN A 206 -0.66 0.21 10.83
CA GLN A 206 -0.02 -0.90 11.54
C GLN A 206 -1.04 -1.83 12.20
N THR A 207 -2.07 -1.31 12.83
CA THR A 207 -3.14 -2.06 13.50
C THR A 207 -3.95 -2.92 12.54
N SER A 208 -4.18 -2.47 11.32
CA SER A 208 -4.90 -3.23 10.29
C SER A 208 -4.03 -4.18 9.46
N ALA A 209 -2.70 -4.15 9.64
CA ALA A 209 -1.77 -4.94 8.83
C ALA A 209 -1.91 -6.46 9.03
N LEU A 210 -2.42 -6.90 10.17
CA LEU A 210 -2.70 -8.31 10.48
C LEU A 210 -4.05 -8.78 9.95
N LEU A 211 -4.96 -7.87 9.63
CA LEU A 211 -6.28 -8.21 9.12
C LEU A 211 -6.20 -8.64 7.65
N GLY A 212 -7.22 -9.36 7.21
CA GLY A 212 -7.35 -9.85 5.84
C GLY A 212 -7.81 -8.80 4.84
N SER A 213 -8.74 -9.18 3.96
CA SER A 213 -9.26 -8.32 2.89
C SER A 213 -9.82 -7.00 3.41
N ALA A 214 -9.45 -5.88 2.77
CA ALA A 214 -9.93 -4.54 3.11
C ALA A 214 -11.47 -4.40 3.08
N PHE A 215 -12.14 -5.23 2.31
CA PHE A 215 -13.60 -5.24 2.15
C PHE A 215 -14.22 -6.61 2.52
N GLY A 216 -13.55 -7.37 3.36
CA GLY A 216 -14.05 -8.64 3.88
C GLY A 216 -14.99 -8.47 5.08
N THR A 217 -15.52 -9.60 5.56
CA THR A 217 -16.33 -9.62 6.78
C THR A 217 -15.45 -9.72 8.02
N ILE A 218 -15.87 -9.08 9.09
CA ILE A 218 -15.21 -9.10 10.40
C ILE A 218 -16.17 -9.50 11.50
N GLU A 219 -15.63 -10.03 12.58
CA GLU A 219 -16.32 -10.29 13.84
C GLU A 219 -15.71 -9.44 14.94
N LEU A 220 -16.55 -8.92 15.84
CA LEU A 220 -16.15 -8.08 16.95
C LEU A 220 -16.46 -8.76 18.28
N THR A 221 -15.51 -8.66 19.22
CA THR A 221 -15.66 -9.16 20.60
C THR A 221 -15.12 -8.11 21.57
N VAL A 222 -15.93 -7.76 22.59
CA VAL A 222 -15.55 -6.82 23.66
C VAL A 222 -14.76 -7.54 24.75
#